data_97d2e192eaee65476fa84e7d101512bd
#
_entry.id   97d2e192eaee65476fa84e7d101512bd
#
_cell.length_a   1.000
_cell.length_b   1.000
_cell.length_c   1.000
_cell.angle_alpha   90.00
_cell.angle_beta   90.00
_cell.angle_gamma   90.00
#
_symmetry.space_group_name_H-M   'P 1'
#
loop_
_entity.id
_entity.type
_entity.pdbx_description
1 polymer ?
#
loop_
_entity_poly.entity_id
_entity_poly.type
_entity_poly.pdbx_seq_one_letter_code
_entity_poly.pdbx_strand_id
1 'polypeptide(L)'
;MCVLQINVRVTTMDAELEFSFNPNTTGKQLFDQVARTIGLREIWYFGLQYLDNKGFQSWLKFDKKVTAQDVRKESPLLFKFRAKFYPEDVADELIQDVTQKLFFLQVKDLILGDEIYCPPESAVLLASYAVQAKFGDYNKHVHERGYLSGDRLLPKRVLDQHKMSKDQWEERVQTWHNEHGSMVKEEAVLEYLKITQDLEMYGVNFFEIKNRKSTDLWLGVDALGLNIYGKADKLTPKIGFPWSEIRNISFNDKKFIIKPIDKKAPDFVFYAPRLRVNRCILQLCMGNHELYMRRRKPDTIEVQQMKAQANEEKLQKKIERDNLEGEKRKRAAIEKEKAEMEREKRDLMTRLAQYEETTKKAERDLQEQLERGLRLEEERRRVEQEAARLETERMEAIIAKEELLRQAADQMNSQEQLSAELAEFSAKIAILEEAKRSKEEEADSWQNKAREVEEDLCRTKEELHSVMTSPTVLAPVALAYPPPAPASHHSSSSSSSSSSSGSESDHEEHNEENSSYSAELQPQENADHRREEERLTEADKNERLQRQLQALSSELAHARDDTKKTSNDLLHSENQREGRDKYKTLRQIRMGNTKQRVDEFEAL
;
A
#
# COMPACT_ATOMS: atom_id res chain seq x y z
N MET A 1 23.78 49.05 -2.34
CA MET A 1 22.33 49.11 -2.10
C MET A 1 21.92 47.82 -1.42
N CYS A 2 21.52 47.86 -0.15
CA CYS A 2 20.90 46.69 0.49
C CYS A 2 19.58 46.41 -0.23
N VAL A 3 19.49 45.30 -0.94
CA VAL A 3 18.23 44.85 -1.52
C VAL A 3 17.34 44.48 -0.36
N LEU A 4 16.27 45.23 -0.14
CA LEU A 4 15.26 44.92 0.87
C LEU A 4 14.66 43.57 0.52
N GLN A 5 14.97 42.54 1.29
CA GLN A 5 14.39 41.22 1.13
C GLN A 5 13.25 41.04 2.13
N ILE A 6 12.16 40.47 1.70
CA ILE A 6 11.00 40.16 2.50
C ILE A 6 10.98 38.67 2.74
N ASN A 7 11.00 38.27 4.00
CA ASN A 7 10.92 36.86 4.38
C ASN A 7 9.48 36.37 4.30
N VAL A 8 9.30 35.18 3.75
CA VAL A 8 8.01 34.51 3.63
C VAL A 8 8.14 33.06 4.07
N ARG A 9 7.13 32.60 4.77
CA ARG A 9 6.95 31.19 5.13
C ARG A 9 5.71 30.67 4.42
N VAL A 10 5.89 29.57 3.70
CA VAL A 10 4.81 28.87 2.98
C VAL A 10 4.63 27.50 3.60
N THR A 11 3.47 27.25 4.20
CA THR A 11 3.11 25.93 4.73
C THR A 11 2.36 25.14 3.66
N THR A 12 2.94 24.02 3.25
CA THR A 12 2.22 22.99 2.48
C THR A 12 1.40 22.12 3.43
N MET A 13 0.91 20.98 3.00
CA MET A 13 0.23 20.03 3.90
C MET A 13 1.20 19.17 4.71
N ASP A 14 2.46 19.09 4.30
CA ASP A 14 3.48 18.19 4.87
C ASP A 14 4.82 18.87 5.18
N ALA A 15 5.00 20.14 4.82
CA ALA A 15 6.26 20.86 5.00
C ALA A 15 6.06 22.37 5.21
N GLU A 16 7.05 22.99 5.81
CA GLU A 16 7.20 24.44 5.88
C GLU A 16 8.40 24.86 5.02
N LEU A 17 8.17 25.82 4.16
CA LEU A 17 9.17 26.36 3.24
C LEU A 17 9.42 27.82 3.58
N GLU A 18 10.68 28.21 3.69
CA GLU A 18 11.09 29.60 3.95
C GLU A 18 11.82 30.15 2.73
N PHE A 19 11.40 31.32 2.30
CA PHE A 19 11.97 32.03 1.17
C PHE A 19 12.20 33.50 1.51
N SER A 20 13.06 34.14 0.74
CA SER A 20 13.19 35.58 0.73
C SER A 20 12.96 36.10 -0.71
N PHE A 21 12.14 37.10 -0.85
CA PHE A 21 11.83 37.66 -2.16
C PHE A 21 11.98 39.19 -2.20
N ASN A 22 12.12 39.72 -3.43
CA ASN A 22 12.19 41.13 -3.67
C ASN A 22 10.81 41.78 -3.56
N PRO A 23 10.66 43.03 -3.05
CA PRO A 23 9.36 43.73 -2.96
C PRO A 23 8.59 43.83 -4.29
N ASN A 24 9.27 43.74 -5.42
CA ASN A 24 8.65 43.72 -6.74
C ASN A 24 8.15 42.36 -7.21
N THR A 25 8.37 41.29 -6.43
CA THR A 25 7.95 39.93 -6.80
C THR A 25 6.45 39.85 -6.93
N THR A 26 5.98 39.29 -8.05
CA THR A 26 4.56 39.03 -8.29
C THR A 26 4.10 37.76 -7.57
N GLY A 27 2.78 37.65 -7.36
CA GLY A 27 2.20 36.44 -6.77
C GLY A 27 2.53 35.17 -7.58
N LYS A 28 2.59 35.29 -8.92
CA LYS A 28 2.98 34.19 -9.81
C LYS A 28 4.42 33.75 -9.57
N GLN A 29 5.36 34.67 -9.47
CA GLN A 29 6.77 34.33 -9.22
C GLN A 29 6.97 33.60 -7.90
N LEU A 30 6.30 34.05 -6.83
CA LEU A 30 6.33 33.35 -5.53
C LEU A 30 5.71 31.95 -5.63
N PHE A 31 4.55 31.84 -6.28
CA PHE A 31 3.87 30.57 -6.48
C PHE A 31 4.71 29.60 -7.31
N ASP A 32 5.29 30.04 -8.41
CA ASP A 32 6.15 29.22 -9.30
C ASP A 32 7.42 28.75 -8.56
N GLN A 33 7.95 29.58 -7.65
CA GLN A 33 9.09 29.18 -6.82
C GLN A 33 8.71 28.05 -5.85
N VAL A 34 7.57 28.18 -5.18
CA VAL A 34 7.04 27.12 -4.29
C VAL A 34 6.81 25.84 -5.08
N ALA A 35 6.09 25.92 -6.21
CA ALA A 35 5.77 24.77 -7.05
C ALA A 35 7.04 24.04 -7.52
N ARG A 36 8.07 24.79 -7.95
CA ARG A 36 9.38 24.22 -8.34
C ARG A 36 10.09 23.53 -7.18
N THR A 37 10.05 24.14 -5.99
CA THR A 37 10.71 23.58 -4.80
C THR A 37 10.12 22.23 -4.39
N ILE A 38 8.80 22.06 -4.54
CA ILE A 38 8.12 20.80 -4.23
C ILE A 38 8.03 19.83 -5.43
N GLY A 39 8.57 20.20 -6.61
CA GLY A 39 8.54 19.38 -7.81
C GLY A 39 7.17 19.25 -8.49
N LEU A 40 6.26 20.20 -8.22
CA LEU A 40 4.90 20.18 -8.74
C LEU A 40 4.83 20.80 -10.14
N ARG A 41 4.31 20.04 -11.12
CA ARG A 41 4.04 20.48 -12.49
C ARG A 41 2.55 20.75 -12.73
N GLU A 42 1.67 20.08 -12.01
CA GLU A 42 0.20 20.25 -12.10
C GLU A 42 -0.27 21.46 -11.30
N ILE A 43 0.27 22.61 -11.61
CA ILE A 43 0.09 23.86 -10.84
C ILE A 43 -1.32 24.43 -10.89
N TRP A 44 -2.13 24.07 -11.88
CA TRP A 44 -3.46 24.63 -12.14
C TRP A 44 -4.51 24.34 -11.07
N TYR A 45 -4.29 23.34 -10.21
CA TYR A 45 -5.18 23.03 -9.11
C TYR A 45 -4.93 23.88 -7.87
N PHE A 46 -3.74 24.45 -7.73
CA PHE A 46 -3.24 25.00 -6.47
C PHE A 46 -3.18 26.52 -6.44
N GLY A 47 -3.11 27.05 -5.24
CA GLY A 47 -2.92 28.47 -5.00
C GLY A 47 -2.24 28.72 -3.65
N LEU A 48 -1.85 29.98 -3.46
CA LEU A 48 -1.36 30.47 -2.17
C LEU A 48 -2.49 31.20 -1.45
N GLN A 49 -2.87 30.67 -0.30
CA GLN A 49 -3.88 31.24 0.57
C GLN A 49 -3.21 32.07 1.67
N TYR A 50 -3.77 33.17 2.03
CA TYR A 50 -3.29 34.02 3.12
C TYR A 50 -4.43 34.63 3.92
N LEU A 51 -4.12 35.12 5.12
CA LEU A 51 -5.03 35.95 5.91
C LEU A 51 -4.79 37.41 5.54
N ASP A 52 -5.88 38.12 5.23
CA ASP A 52 -5.79 39.57 5.02
C ASP A 52 -5.76 40.33 6.37
N ASN A 53 -5.56 41.64 6.29
CA ASN A 53 -5.53 42.52 7.48
C ASN A 53 -6.84 42.51 8.30
N LYS A 54 -7.94 42.02 7.72
CA LYS A 54 -9.25 41.87 8.38
C LYS A 54 -9.50 40.45 8.94
N GLY A 55 -8.48 39.54 8.82
CA GLY A 55 -8.57 38.18 9.30
C GLY A 55 -9.33 37.21 8.39
N PHE A 56 -9.62 37.59 7.13
CA PHE A 56 -10.29 36.70 6.19
C PHE A 56 -9.28 35.96 5.32
N GLN A 57 -9.60 34.72 5.01
CA GLN A 57 -8.82 33.95 4.04
C GLN A 57 -9.03 34.47 2.62
N SER A 58 -7.93 34.62 1.90
CA SER A 58 -7.89 35.11 0.52
C SER A 58 -6.87 34.34 -0.29
N TRP A 59 -7.10 34.29 -1.60
CA TRP A 59 -6.15 33.71 -2.55
C TRP A 59 -5.25 34.78 -3.14
N LEU A 60 -3.93 34.51 -3.17
CA LEU A 60 -2.95 35.40 -3.75
C LEU A 60 -3.22 35.53 -5.27
N LYS A 61 -3.32 36.76 -5.74
CA LYS A 61 -3.47 37.07 -7.16
C LYS A 61 -2.11 36.98 -7.83
N PHE A 62 -2.04 36.29 -8.96
CA PHE A 62 -0.80 36.01 -9.66
C PHE A 62 -0.25 37.21 -10.43
N ASP A 63 -1.14 38.04 -10.95
CA ASP A 63 -0.85 39.24 -11.75
C ASP A 63 -0.33 40.42 -10.92
N LYS A 64 -0.56 40.44 -9.62
CA LYS A 64 -0.19 41.53 -8.71
C LYS A 64 1.06 41.24 -7.89
N LYS A 65 1.82 42.29 -7.57
CA LYS A 65 2.91 42.18 -6.59
C LYS A 65 2.37 41.67 -5.26
N VAL A 66 3.15 40.83 -4.57
CA VAL A 66 2.78 40.29 -3.27
C VAL A 66 2.53 41.43 -2.26
N THR A 67 3.40 42.44 -2.27
CA THR A 67 3.33 43.59 -1.38
C THR A 67 2.17 44.56 -1.67
N ALA A 68 1.60 44.52 -2.87
CA ALA A 68 0.45 45.35 -3.28
C ALA A 68 -0.90 44.69 -2.90
N GLN A 69 -0.88 43.49 -2.34
CA GLN A 69 -2.07 42.78 -1.90
C GLN A 69 -2.26 42.94 -0.39
N ASP A 70 -3.48 42.85 0.07
CA ASP A 70 -3.85 43.06 1.47
C ASP A 70 -3.43 41.87 2.39
N VAL A 71 -2.17 41.44 2.25
CA VAL A 71 -1.58 40.40 3.08
C VAL A 71 -1.30 40.96 4.46
N ARG A 72 -1.70 40.21 5.51
CA ARG A 72 -1.43 40.59 6.89
C ARG A 72 0.06 40.81 7.11
N LYS A 73 0.42 41.99 7.60
CA LYS A 73 1.81 42.40 7.79
C LYS A 73 2.41 41.69 9.01
N GLU A 74 3.05 40.57 8.75
CA GLU A 74 3.81 39.78 9.72
C GLU A 74 5.23 39.53 9.17
N SER A 75 6.18 39.20 10.02
CA SER A 75 7.53 38.84 9.59
C SER A 75 7.91 37.50 10.23
N PRO A 76 8.02 36.42 9.43
CA PRO A 76 7.81 36.33 7.99
C PRO A 76 6.33 36.45 7.55
N LEU A 77 6.07 36.80 6.29
CA LEU A 77 4.72 36.74 5.71
C LEU A 77 4.28 35.26 5.62
N LEU A 78 3.04 35.00 6.03
CA LEU A 78 2.53 33.63 6.09
C LEU A 78 1.59 33.31 4.93
N PHE A 79 1.91 32.25 4.21
CA PHE A 79 1.06 31.69 3.17
C PHE A 79 0.82 30.19 3.39
N LYS A 80 -0.33 29.72 2.92
CA LYS A 80 -0.67 28.28 2.89
C LYS A 80 -0.77 27.86 1.43
N PHE A 81 0.02 26.86 1.04
CA PHE A 81 -0.11 26.23 -0.28
C PHE A 81 -1.21 25.20 -0.22
N ARG A 82 -2.31 25.40 -0.95
CA ARG A 82 -3.51 24.56 -0.88
C ARG A 82 -4.09 24.33 -2.26
N ALA A 83 -4.79 23.18 -2.42
CA ALA A 83 -5.64 22.95 -3.57
C ALA A 83 -6.81 23.94 -3.53
N LYS A 84 -6.97 24.68 -4.61
CA LYS A 84 -8.02 25.68 -4.82
C LYS A 84 -9.13 25.12 -5.71
N PHE A 85 -8.76 24.32 -6.68
CA PHE A 85 -9.66 23.66 -7.63
C PHE A 85 -9.50 22.15 -7.52
N TYR A 86 -10.56 21.42 -7.81
CA TYR A 86 -10.58 19.97 -7.68
C TYR A 86 -10.79 19.32 -9.05
N PRO A 87 -10.26 18.09 -9.26
CA PRO A 87 -10.51 17.34 -10.47
C PRO A 87 -11.97 16.87 -10.55
N GLU A 88 -12.43 16.60 -11.75
CA GLU A 88 -13.69 15.86 -11.96
C GLU A 88 -13.47 14.38 -11.65
N ASP A 89 -12.35 13.81 -12.11
CA ASP A 89 -11.93 12.44 -11.83
C ASP A 89 -10.48 12.40 -11.34
N VAL A 90 -10.29 11.93 -10.11
CA VAL A 90 -8.95 11.88 -9.49
C VAL A 90 -8.04 10.85 -10.18
N ALA A 91 -8.59 9.77 -10.72
CA ALA A 91 -7.81 8.72 -11.37
C ALA A 91 -7.28 9.15 -12.75
N ASP A 92 -8.09 9.89 -13.49
CA ASP A 92 -7.75 10.32 -14.85
C ASP A 92 -6.94 11.60 -14.90
N GLU A 93 -7.17 12.49 -13.93
CA GLU A 93 -6.65 13.85 -13.97
C GLU A 93 -5.41 14.08 -13.12
N LEU A 94 -5.24 13.38 -11.99
CA LEU A 94 -4.07 13.56 -11.12
C LEU A 94 -2.92 12.67 -11.56
N ILE A 95 -1.95 13.26 -12.24
CA ILE A 95 -0.87 12.54 -12.93
C ILE A 95 0.29 12.24 -11.98
N GLN A 96 0.78 13.27 -11.25
CA GLN A 96 1.96 13.16 -10.41
C GLN A 96 1.64 12.62 -9.01
N ASP A 97 2.50 11.77 -8.46
CA ASP A 97 2.39 11.27 -7.08
C ASP A 97 2.36 12.42 -6.05
N VAL A 98 3.13 13.50 -6.29
CA VAL A 98 3.13 14.69 -5.43
C VAL A 98 1.79 15.41 -5.43
N THR A 99 1.12 15.49 -6.58
CA THR A 99 -0.22 16.06 -6.70
C THR A 99 -1.23 15.25 -5.91
N GLN A 100 -1.24 13.92 -6.13
CA GLN A 100 -2.11 13.00 -5.41
C GLN A 100 -1.90 13.07 -3.89
N LYS A 101 -0.64 13.12 -3.44
CA LYS A 101 -0.28 13.25 -2.03
C LYS A 101 -0.80 14.55 -1.41
N LEU A 102 -0.64 15.68 -2.09
CA LEU A 102 -1.12 16.98 -1.60
C LEU A 102 -2.65 17.03 -1.49
N PHE A 103 -3.37 16.49 -2.48
CA PHE A 103 -4.82 16.32 -2.41
C PHE A 103 -5.23 15.40 -1.27
N PHE A 104 -4.59 14.24 -1.15
CA PHE A 104 -4.86 13.29 -0.09
C PHE A 104 -4.74 13.93 1.30
N LEU A 105 -3.64 14.63 1.56
CA LEU A 105 -3.41 15.26 2.85
C LEU A 105 -4.45 16.35 3.14
N GLN A 106 -4.78 17.18 2.15
CA GLN A 106 -5.78 18.22 2.30
C GLN A 106 -7.18 17.66 2.52
N VAL A 107 -7.62 16.70 1.73
CA VAL A 107 -8.94 16.07 1.87
C VAL A 107 -9.05 15.31 3.19
N LYS A 108 -8.00 14.61 3.59
CA LYS A 108 -7.92 13.96 4.90
C LYS A 108 -8.10 14.94 6.04
N ASP A 109 -7.43 16.08 5.98
CA ASP A 109 -7.54 17.12 7.02
C ASP A 109 -8.97 17.70 7.09
N LEU A 110 -9.59 17.96 5.93
CA LEU A 110 -10.97 18.45 5.83
C LEU A 110 -12.00 17.42 6.37
N ILE A 111 -11.80 16.14 6.12
CA ILE A 111 -12.66 15.08 6.65
C ILE A 111 -12.48 14.94 8.16
N LEU A 112 -11.23 14.89 8.62
CA LEU A 112 -10.94 14.81 10.06
C LEU A 112 -11.42 16.05 10.82
N GLY A 113 -11.46 17.22 10.15
CA GLY A 113 -11.99 18.47 10.68
C GLY A 113 -13.51 18.60 10.64
N ASP A 114 -14.23 17.60 10.11
CA ASP A 114 -15.67 17.63 9.84
C ASP A 114 -16.11 18.78 8.89
N GLU A 115 -15.18 19.33 8.10
CA GLU A 115 -15.49 20.30 7.04
C GLU A 115 -16.13 19.61 5.82
N ILE A 116 -15.73 18.37 5.56
CA ILE A 116 -16.39 17.46 4.61
C ILE A 116 -17.07 16.37 5.43
N TYR A 117 -18.39 16.27 5.31
CA TYR A 117 -19.13 15.19 5.96
C TYR A 117 -18.72 13.85 5.34
N CYS A 118 -18.43 12.89 6.21
CA CYS A 118 -18.07 11.53 5.83
C CYS A 118 -18.85 10.54 6.71
N PRO A 119 -19.60 9.58 6.12
CA PRO A 119 -20.28 8.54 6.87
C PRO A 119 -19.32 7.73 7.73
N PRO A 120 -19.72 7.18 8.88
CA PRO A 120 -18.83 6.45 9.79
C PRO A 120 -18.13 5.25 9.12
N GLU A 121 -18.86 4.47 8.33
CA GLU A 121 -18.32 3.32 7.57
C GLU A 121 -17.24 3.75 6.57
N SER A 122 -17.51 4.82 5.82
CA SER A 122 -16.53 5.39 4.91
C SER A 122 -15.32 5.97 5.66
N ALA A 123 -15.53 6.59 6.82
CA ALA A 123 -14.45 7.16 7.62
C ALA A 123 -13.47 6.07 8.12
N VAL A 124 -13.97 4.91 8.57
CA VAL A 124 -13.13 3.78 8.99
C VAL A 124 -12.35 3.21 7.81
N LEU A 125 -13.01 3.02 6.68
CA LEU A 125 -12.35 2.53 5.47
C LEU A 125 -11.28 3.50 4.98
N LEU A 126 -11.57 4.80 4.95
CA LEU A 126 -10.60 5.83 4.61
C LEU A 126 -9.42 5.88 5.60
N ALA A 127 -9.68 5.67 6.89
CA ALA A 127 -8.62 5.57 7.90
C ALA A 127 -7.69 4.39 7.60
N SER A 128 -8.22 3.22 7.20
CA SER A 128 -7.39 2.06 6.86
C SER A 128 -6.51 2.28 5.63
N TYR A 129 -7.02 2.94 4.58
CA TYR A 129 -6.21 3.37 3.44
C TYR A 129 -5.16 4.42 3.83
N ALA A 130 -5.50 5.36 4.72
CA ALA A 130 -4.54 6.34 5.22
C ALA A 130 -3.41 5.68 6.03
N VAL A 131 -3.71 4.62 6.78
CA VAL A 131 -2.73 3.81 7.51
C VAL A 131 -1.86 3.04 6.51
N GLN A 132 -2.44 2.41 5.49
CA GLN A 132 -1.69 1.73 4.42
C GLN A 132 -0.74 2.71 3.69
N ALA A 133 -1.21 3.92 3.37
CA ALA A 133 -0.41 4.96 2.74
C ALA A 133 0.77 5.42 3.63
N LYS A 134 0.61 5.42 4.95
CA LYS A 134 1.64 5.85 5.91
C LYS A 134 2.64 4.74 6.22
N PHE A 135 2.16 3.56 6.58
CA PHE A 135 2.97 2.46 7.11
C PHE A 135 3.31 1.39 6.07
N GLY A 136 2.53 1.26 4.98
CA GLY A 136 2.61 0.15 4.03
C GLY A 136 1.92 -1.10 4.60
N ASP A 137 2.30 -2.28 4.10
CA ASP A 137 1.64 -3.54 4.47
C ASP A 137 1.69 -3.82 5.96
N TYR A 138 0.56 -4.32 6.49
CA TYR A 138 0.48 -4.74 7.87
C TYR A 138 1.44 -5.90 8.14
N ASN A 139 2.26 -5.76 9.18
CA ASN A 139 3.16 -6.79 9.67
C ASN A 139 3.00 -6.93 11.18
N LYS A 140 2.52 -8.08 11.63
CA LYS A 140 2.27 -8.38 13.05
C LYS A 140 3.49 -8.21 13.95
N HIS A 141 4.71 -8.38 13.41
CA HIS A 141 5.96 -8.27 14.18
C HIS A 141 6.47 -6.82 14.31
N VAL A 142 5.99 -5.92 13.45
CA VAL A 142 6.40 -4.51 13.41
C VAL A 142 5.31 -3.61 13.99
N HIS A 143 4.04 -3.93 13.68
CA HIS A 143 2.88 -3.15 14.09
C HIS A 143 2.28 -3.76 15.36
N GLU A 144 2.93 -3.49 16.49
CA GLU A 144 2.43 -3.91 17.81
C GLU A 144 1.16 -3.15 18.17
N ARG A 145 0.43 -3.67 19.18
CA ARG A 145 -0.80 -3.05 19.67
C ARG A 145 -0.54 -1.61 20.11
N GLY A 146 -1.34 -0.66 19.62
CA GLY A 146 -1.20 0.77 19.91
C GLY A 146 -0.29 1.55 18.93
N TYR A 147 0.19 0.95 17.83
CA TYR A 147 1.01 1.65 16.83
C TYR A 147 0.29 2.83 16.17
N LEU A 148 -1.05 2.86 16.22
CA LEU A 148 -1.89 3.94 15.71
C LEU A 148 -2.25 4.99 16.76
N SER A 149 -1.86 4.80 18.02
CA SER A 149 -2.31 5.63 19.15
C SER A 149 -1.92 7.11 19.04
N GLY A 150 -0.86 7.43 18.29
CA GLY A 150 -0.40 8.79 18.01
C GLY A 150 -1.12 9.47 16.83
N ASP A 151 -1.91 8.74 16.07
CA ASP A 151 -2.53 9.24 14.85
C ASP A 151 -3.99 9.66 15.07
N ARG A 152 -4.36 10.77 14.44
CA ARG A 152 -5.77 11.15 14.32
C ARG A 152 -6.36 10.37 13.14
N LEU A 153 -7.12 9.30 13.47
CA LEU A 153 -7.63 8.36 12.47
C LEU A 153 -9.03 8.74 11.96
N LEU A 154 -9.90 9.20 12.86
CA LEU A 154 -11.31 9.40 12.58
C LEU A 154 -11.76 10.82 12.98
N PRO A 155 -12.81 11.36 12.34
CA PRO A 155 -13.44 12.58 12.77
C PRO A 155 -13.98 12.47 14.20
N LYS A 156 -13.92 13.57 14.95
CA LYS A 156 -14.40 13.58 16.33
C LYS A 156 -15.87 13.18 16.43
N ARG A 157 -16.69 13.62 15.48
CA ARG A 157 -18.11 13.29 15.40
C ARG A 157 -18.32 11.76 15.37
N VAL A 158 -17.55 11.03 14.56
CA VAL A 158 -17.66 9.57 14.46
C VAL A 158 -17.32 8.90 15.79
N LEU A 159 -16.26 9.36 16.46
CA LEU A 159 -15.86 8.84 17.77
C LEU A 159 -16.93 9.09 18.83
N ASP A 160 -17.52 10.30 18.86
CA ASP A 160 -18.53 10.69 19.84
C ASP A 160 -19.87 9.97 19.65
N GLN A 161 -20.17 9.52 18.43
CA GLN A 161 -21.43 8.84 18.06
C GLN A 161 -21.46 7.34 18.32
N HIS A 162 -20.35 6.75 18.69
CA HIS A 162 -20.27 5.30 18.90
C HIS A 162 -19.73 4.98 20.30
N LYS A 163 -20.32 3.97 20.93
CA LYS A 163 -19.91 3.47 22.25
C LYS A 163 -18.70 2.53 22.12
N MET A 164 -17.59 3.06 21.61
CA MET A 164 -16.37 2.31 21.41
C MET A 164 -15.18 3.02 22.05
N SER A 165 -14.30 2.24 22.66
CA SER A 165 -13.03 2.76 23.18
C SER A 165 -12.05 3.09 22.04
N LYS A 166 -11.01 3.86 22.35
CA LYS A 166 -9.95 4.17 21.39
C LYS A 166 -9.29 2.91 20.87
N ASP A 167 -9.03 1.94 21.75
CA ASP A 167 -8.39 0.67 21.39
C ASP A 167 -9.25 -0.17 20.44
N GLN A 168 -10.57 -0.17 20.64
CA GLN A 168 -11.50 -0.86 19.72
C GLN A 168 -11.54 -0.22 18.34
N TRP A 169 -11.42 1.12 18.26
CA TRP A 169 -11.29 1.81 16.98
C TRP A 169 -9.97 1.48 16.28
N GLU A 170 -8.87 1.48 17.03
CA GLU A 170 -7.56 1.09 16.49
C GLU A 170 -7.56 -0.35 15.96
N GLU A 171 -8.11 -1.30 16.72
CA GLU A 171 -8.23 -2.70 16.32
C GLU A 171 -9.06 -2.86 15.04
N ARG A 172 -10.14 -2.09 14.91
CA ARG A 172 -10.98 -2.10 13.72
C ARG A 172 -10.24 -1.56 12.49
N VAL A 173 -9.59 -0.41 12.63
CA VAL A 173 -8.77 0.15 11.55
C VAL A 173 -7.64 -0.79 11.19
N GLN A 174 -7.01 -1.44 12.16
CA GLN A 174 -5.95 -2.44 11.95
C GLN A 174 -6.47 -3.66 11.17
N THR A 175 -7.66 -4.14 11.49
CA THR A 175 -8.28 -5.26 10.75
C THR A 175 -8.45 -4.92 9.27
N TRP A 176 -8.97 -3.74 8.97
CA TRP A 176 -9.13 -3.27 7.59
C TRP A 176 -7.79 -2.92 6.92
N HIS A 177 -6.80 -2.45 7.68
CA HIS A 177 -5.45 -2.26 7.18
C HIS A 177 -4.83 -3.59 6.70
N ASN A 178 -5.04 -4.67 7.42
CA ASN A 178 -4.55 -6.01 7.02
C ASN A 178 -5.19 -6.51 5.71
N GLU A 179 -6.43 -6.09 5.41
CA GLU A 179 -7.11 -6.42 4.14
C GLU A 179 -6.50 -5.75 2.90
N HIS A 180 -5.68 -4.71 3.09
CA HIS A 180 -5.00 -3.99 2.02
C HIS A 180 -3.61 -4.55 1.67
N GLY A 181 -3.30 -5.78 2.11
CA GLY A 181 -2.01 -6.43 1.85
C GLY A 181 -1.60 -6.38 0.38
N SER A 182 -0.32 -6.12 0.12
CA SER A 182 0.30 -5.92 -1.20
C SER A 182 -0.04 -4.60 -1.93
N MET A 183 -0.86 -3.72 -1.36
CA MET A 183 -1.15 -2.42 -1.94
C MET A 183 -0.02 -1.43 -1.64
N VAL A 184 0.57 -0.81 -2.66
CA VAL A 184 1.58 0.22 -2.45
C VAL A 184 0.97 1.51 -1.91
N LYS A 185 1.84 2.35 -1.30
CA LYS A 185 1.42 3.60 -0.65
C LYS A 185 0.70 4.54 -1.61
N GLU A 186 1.19 4.65 -2.84
CA GLU A 186 0.63 5.49 -3.89
C GLU A 186 -0.75 4.99 -4.36
N GLU A 187 -0.93 3.67 -4.45
CA GLU A 187 -2.22 3.05 -4.75
C GLU A 187 -3.23 3.32 -3.62
N ALA A 188 -2.80 3.19 -2.36
CA ALA A 188 -3.66 3.49 -1.21
C ALA A 188 -4.11 4.96 -1.17
N VAL A 189 -3.22 5.89 -1.54
CA VAL A 189 -3.54 7.32 -1.69
C VAL A 189 -4.60 7.53 -2.77
N LEU A 190 -4.45 6.88 -3.92
CA LEU A 190 -5.39 7.00 -5.02
C LEU A 190 -6.76 6.40 -4.69
N GLU A 191 -6.80 5.21 -4.07
CA GLU A 191 -8.04 4.59 -3.61
C GLU A 191 -8.76 5.46 -2.56
N TYR A 192 -8.02 6.04 -1.63
CA TYR A 192 -8.56 7.04 -0.71
C TYR A 192 -9.24 8.18 -1.45
N LEU A 193 -8.57 8.77 -2.44
CA LEU A 193 -9.10 9.89 -3.21
C LEU A 193 -10.32 9.50 -4.07
N LYS A 194 -10.35 8.30 -4.66
CA LYS A 194 -11.49 7.78 -5.40
C LYS A 194 -12.75 7.67 -4.55
N ILE A 195 -12.61 7.18 -3.33
CA ILE A 195 -13.74 7.08 -2.40
C ILE A 195 -14.19 8.48 -1.96
N THR A 196 -13.25 9.38 -1.66
CA THR A 196 -13.59 10.71 -1.16
C THR A 196 -14.21 11.62 -2.21
N GLN A 197 -13.90 11.45 -3.50
CA GLN A 197 -14.51 12.27 -4.55
C GLN A 197 -16.03 12.06 -4.67
N ASP A 198 -16.53 10.92 -4.20
CA ASP A 198 -17.94 10.59 -4.24
C ASP A 198 -18.74 11.20 -3.06
N LEU A 199 -18.02 11.72 -2.04
CA LEU A 199 -18.67 12.44 -0.95
C LEU A 199 -19.34 13.72 -1.47
N GLU A 200 -20.53 14.01 -0.99
CA GLU A 200 -21.37 15.11 -1.47
C GLU A 200 -20.68 16.47 -1.37
N MET A 201 -19.94 16.71 -0.28
CA MET A 201 -19.26 17.99 -0.01
C MET A 201 -17.84 18.08 -0.59
N TYR A 202 -17.34 17.00 -1.21
CA TYR A 202 -15.99 17.00 -1.78
C TYR A 202 -15.82 18.03 -2.89
N GLY A 203 -14.83 18.92 -2.73
CA GLY A 203 -14.47 19.92 -3.74
C GLY A 203 -15.47 21.08 -3.87
N VAL A 204 -16.48 21.14 -3.02
CA VAL A 204 -17.50 22.20 -3.05
C VAL A 204 -17.10 23.37 -2.17
N ASN A 205 -17.08 24.57 -2.74
CA ASN A 205 -16.89 25.82 -2.02
C ASN A 205 -18.26 26.43 -1.72
N PHE A 206 -18.66 26.50 -0.45
CA PHE A 206 -19.96 26.99 -0.04
C PHE A 206 -19.93 28.48 0.29
N PHE A 207 -20.92 29.23 -0.23
CA PHE A 207 -21.13 30.66 0.04
C PHE A 207 -22.57 30.92 0.49
N GLU A 208 -22.74 31.73 1.52
CA GLU A 208 -24.06 32.21 1.89
C GLU A 208 -24.57 33.19 0.84
N ILE A 209 -25.77 32.95 0.37
CA ILE A 209 -26.47 33.81 -0.61
C ILE A 209 -27.94 33.99 -0.20
N LYS A 210 -28.57 34.99 -0.80
CA LYS A 210 -30.02 35.22 -0.73
C LYS A 210 -30.60 35.28 -2.14
N ASN A 211 -31.79 34.69 -2.32
CA ASN A 211 -32.58 34.90 -3.53
C ASN A 211 -33.26 36.27 -3.54
N ARG A 212 -34.06 36.58 -4.56
CA ARG A 212 -34.80 37.86 -4.63
C ARG A 212 -35.83 38.01 -3.51
N LYS A 213 -36.34 36.91 -2.98
CA LYS A 213 -37.26 36.90 -1.83
C LYS A 213 -36.56 37.03 -0.47
N SER A 214 -35.22 37.21 -0.48
CA SER A 214 -34.37 37.27 0.72
C SER A 214 -34.28 35.96 1.50
N THR A 215 -34.60 34.81 0.90
CA THR A 215 -34.40 33.47 1.49
C THR A 215 -32.92 33.19 1.60
N ASP A 216 -32.47 32.72 2.77
CA ASP A 216 -31.09 32.31 3.01
C ASP A 216 -30.83 30.92 2.40
N LEU A 217 -29.84 30.85 1.55
CA LEU A 217 -29.45 29.65 0.81
C LEU A 217 -27.92 29.51 0.80
N TRP A 218 -27.43 28.33 0.41
CA TRP A 218 -26.02 28.14 0.10
C TRP A 218 -25.83 28.00 -1.41
N LEU A 219 -24.82 28.69 -1.92
CA LEU A 219 -24.27 28.45 -3.24
C LEU A 219 -23.04 27.56 -3.08
N GLY A 220 -23.04 26.40 -3.72
CA GLY A 220 -21.86 25.55 -3.90
C GLY A 220 -21.24 25.79 -5.27
N VAL A 221 -19.93 26.00 -5.29
CA VAL A 221 -19.13 26.13 -6.50
C VAL A 221 -18.15 24.97 -6.54
N ASP A 222 -18.24 24.14 -7.56
CA ASP A 222 -17.39 22.95 -7.72
C ASP A 222 -16.87 22.76 -9.17
N ALA A 223 -16.19 21.65 -9.41
CA ALA A 223 -15.64 21.32 -10.73
C ALA A 223 -16.72 21.11 -11.80
N LEU A 224 -17.95 20.73 -11.40
CA LEU A 224 -19.03 20.35 -12.29
C LEU A 224 -20.00 21.48 -12.58
N GLY A 225 -20.04 22.52 -11.74
CA GLY A 225 -20.96 23.64 -11.92
C GLY A 225 -21.26 24.42 -10.65
N LEU A 226 -22.44 24.98 -10.64
CA LEU A 226 -23.01 25.73 -9.53
C LEU A 226 -24.21 24.99 -9.00
N ASN A 227 -24.25 24.76 -7.70
CA ASN A 227 -25.35 24.06 -7.04
C ASN A 227 -25.94 24.92 -5.91
N ILE A 228 -27.26 24.88 -5.76
CA ILE A 228 -28.00 25.61 -4.73
C ILE A 228 -28.48 24.63 -3.67
N TYR A 229 -28.22 24.97 -2.43
CA TYR A 229 -28.59 24.16 -1.28
C TYR A 229 -29.50 24.95 -0.32
N GLY A 230 -30.33 24.23 0.39
CA GLY A 230 -31.09 24.81 1.50
C GLY A 230 -30.18 25.24 2.67
N LYS A 231 -30.62 26.20 3.49
CA LYS A 231 -29.81 26.70 4.61
C LYS A 231 -29.42 25.61 5.61
N ALA A 232 -30.30 24.64 5.83
CA ALA A 232 -30.09 23.55 6.78
C ALA A 232 -29.40 22.32 6.17
N ASP A 233 -29.25 22.25 4.85
CA ASP A 233 -28.81 21.06 4.13
C ASP A 233 -27.73 21.43 3.11
N LYS A 234 -26.48 20.99 3.37
CA LYS A 234 -25.35 21.10 2.45
C LYS A 234 -25.02 19.79 1.72
N LEU A 235 -25.74 18.72 2.02
CA LEU A 235 -25.50 17.42 1.39
C LEU A 235 -26.33 17.27 0.10
N THR A 236 -27.58 17.71 0.12
CA THR A 236 -28.49 17.49 -0.98
C THR A 236 -28.79 18.81 -1.70
N PRO A 237 -28.15 19.08 -2.84
CA PRO A 237 -28.45 20.26 -3.63
C PRO A 237 -29.87 20.18 -4.18
N LYS A 238 -30.53 21.32 -4.29
CA LYS A 238 -31.91 21.42 -4.82
C LYS A 238 -31.91 21.73 -6.32
N ILE A 239 -30.98 22.56 -6.76
CA ILE A 239 -30.91 23.03 -8.15
C ILE A 239 -29.46 23.07 -8.57
N GLY A 240 -29.16 22.66 -9.81
CA GLY A 240 -27.82 22.65 -10.38
C GLY A 240 -27.73 23.37 -11.72
N PHE A 241 -26.66 24.10 -11.93
CA PHE A 241 -26.30 24.75 -13.18
C PHE A 241 -24.93 24.25 -13.65
N PRO A 242 -24.86 23.34 -14.65
CA PRO A 242 -23.59 22.86 -15.17
C PRO A 242 -22.84 24.00 -15.90
N TRP A 243 -21.53 23.92 -15.93
CA TRP A 243 -20.71 24.91 -16.63
C TRP A 243 -21.08 25.03 -18.11
N SER A 244 -21.52 23.95 -18.74
CA SER A 244 -21.97 23.92 -20.14
C SER A 244 -23.19 24.78 -20.43
N GLU A 245 -23.94 25.22 -19.45
CA GLU A 245 -25.14 26.03 -19.64
C GLU A 245 -24.93 27.52 -19.26
N ILE A 246 -23.78 27.88 -18.77
CA ILE A 246 -23.48 29.24 -18.31
C ILE A 246 -22.71 30.01 -19.39
N ARG A 247 -23.29 31.11 -19.85
CA ARG A 247 -22.68 31.98 -20.87
C ARG A 247 -21.86 33.11 -20.28
N ASN A 248 -22.41 33.78 -19.25
CA ASN A 248 -21.78 34.96 -18.67
C ASN A 248 -22.03 35.02 -17.17
N ILE A 249 -21.04 35.48 -16.46
CA ILE A 249 -21.10 35.71 -15.02
C ILE A 249 -20.73 37.17 -14.74
N SER A 250 -21.56 37.87 -13.99
CA SER A 250 -21.30 39.26 -13.63
C SER A 250 -21.79 39.56 -12.20
N PHE A 251 -21.23 40.58 -11.61
CA PHE A 251 -21.76 41.12 -10.37
C PHE A 251 -21.75 42.65 -10.37
N ASN A 252 -22.66 43.22 -9.62
CA ASN A 252 -22.70 44.62 -9.31
C ASN A 252 -22.96 44.78 -7.80
N ASP A 253 -21.96 45.21 -7.05
CA ASP A 253 -21.92 45.25 -5.58
C ASP A 253 -22.31 43.86 -4.99
N LYS A 254 -23.39 43.76 -4.29
CA LYS A 254 -23.90 42.54 -3.66
C LYS A 254 -24.67 41.62 -4.61
N LYS A 255 -25.16 42.16 -5.72
CA LYS A 255 -25.95 41.42 -6.71
C LYS A 255 -25.04 40.64 -7.65
N PHE A 256 -25.22 39.34 -7.73
CA PHE A 256 -24.52 38.44 -8.63
C PHE A 256 -25.50 37.93 -9.69
N ILE A 257 -25.07 37.90 -10.95
CA ILE A 257 -25.92 37.57 -12.09
C ILE A 257 -25.20 36.51 -12.92
N ILE A 258 -25.88 35.40 -13.18
CA ILE A 258 -25.45 34.34 -14.07
C ILE A 258 -26.41 34.32 -15.26
N LYS A 259 -25.84 34.48 -16.45
CA LYS A 259 -26.60 34.46 -17.70
C LYS A 259 -26.46 33.10 -18.37
N PRO A 260 -27.55 32.38 -18.58
CA PRO A 260 -27.54 31.11 -19.29
C PRO A 260 -27.21 31.27 -20.78
N ILE A 261 -26.80 30.17 -21.42
CA ILE A 261 -26.61 30.08 -22.87
C ILE A 261 -27.96 30.24 -23.60
N ASP A 262 -28.99 29.61 -23.04
CA ASP A 262 -30.38 29.78 -23.57
C ASP A 262 -30.83 31.22 -23.32
N LYS A 263 -30.90 31.99 -24.42
CA LYS A 263 -31.34 33.40 -24.41
C LYS A 263 -32.79 33.58 -23.98
N LYS A 264 -33.60 32.52 -24.00
CA LYS A 264 -35.02 32.54 -23.58
C LYS A 264 -35.16 32.34 -22.07
N ALA A 265 -34.17 31.78 -21.42
CA ALA A 265 -34.18 31.58 -19.99
C ALA A 265 -33.87 32.89 -19.27
N PRO A 266 -34.49 33.17 -18.11
CA PRO A 266 -34.20 34.35 -17.31
C PRO A 266 -32.82 34.25 -16.68
N ASP A 267 -32.24 35.42 -16.37
CA ASP A 267 -31.00 35.51 -15.63
C ASP A 267 -31.18 34.96 -14.22
N PHE A 268 -30.24 34.09 -13.79
CA PHE A 268 -30.16 33.62 -12.41
C PHE A 268 -29.49 34.71 -11.55
N VAL A 269 -30.22 35.21 -10.55
CA VAL A 269 -29.77 36.35 -9.73
C VAL A 269 -29.82 36.01 -8.26
N PHE A 270 -28.69 36.23 -7.57
CA PHE A 270 -28.64 36.14 -6.12
C PHE A 270 -27.87 37.30 -5.50
N TYR A 271 -27.94 37.43 -4.19
CA TYR A 271 -27.30 38.48 -3.44
C TYR A 271 -26.34 37.87 -2.41
N ALA A 272 -25.08 38.28 -2.46
CA ALA A 272 -24.10 37.92 -1.46
C ALA A 272 -24.07 38.96 -0.30
N PRO A 273 -23.63 38.57 0.88
CA PRO A 273 -23.63 39.48 2.04
C PRO A 273 -22.65 40.64 1.85
N ARG A 274 -21.58 40.48 1.08
CA ARG A 274 -20.53 41.48 0.86
C ARG A 274 -19.95 41.37 -0.56
N LEU A 275 -19.52 42.51 -1.13
CA LEU A 275 -18.84 42.57 -2.45
C LEU A 275 -17.65 41.59 -2.56
N ARG A 276 -16.89 41.47 -1.50
CA ARG A 276 -15.75 40.54 -1.46
C ARG A 276 -16.15 39.08 -1.74
N VAL A 277 -17.31 38.65 -1.23
CA VAL A 277 -17.82 37.29 -1.47
C VAL A 277 -18.08 37.10 -2.96
N ASN A 278 -18.70 38.08 -3.64
CA ASN A 278 -18.91 38.05 -5.08
C ASN A 278 -17.61 37.96 -5.87
N ARG A 279 -16.58 38.70 -5.45
CA ARG A 279 -15.23 38.61 -6.06
C ARG A 279 -14.63 37.20 -5.90
N CYS A 280 -14.81 36.59 -4.73
CA CYS A 280 -14.34 35.23 -4.47
C CYS A 280 -15.12 34.19 -5.30
N ILE A 281 -16.44 34.29 -5.33
CA ILE A 281 -17.29 33.43 -6.16
C ILE A 281 -16.88 33.53 -7.63
N LEU A 282 -16.72 34.76 -8.16
CA LEU A 282 -16.31 34.96 -9.54
C LEU A 282 -14.97 34.30 -9.86
N GLN A 283 -13.96 34.50 -9.00
CA GLN A 283 -12.64 33.88 -9.20
C GLN A 283 -12.71 32.35 -9.22
N LEU A 284 -13.52 31.74 -8.36
CA LEU A 284 -13.71 30.30 -8.33
C LEU A 284 -14.50 29.82 -9.55
N CYS A 285 -15.52 30.54 -9.96
CA CYS A 285 -16.29 30.24 -11.15
C CYS A 285 -15.41 30.27 -12.41
N MET A 286 -14.62 31.34 -12.58
CA MET A 286 -13.73 31.48 -13.73
C MET A 286 -12.69 30.35 -13.78
N GLY A 287 -12.03 30.05 -12.67
CA GLY A 287 -11.03 28.99 -12.66
C GLY A 287 -11.61 27.57 -12.83
N ASN A 288 -12.76 27.28 -12.21
CA ASN A 288 -13.43 26.00 -12.43
C ASN A 288 -13.91 25.85 -13.87
N HIS A 289 -14.49 26.91 -14.46
CA HIS A 289 -14.88 26.91 -15.86
C HIS A 289 -13.69 26.74 -16.81
N GLU A 290 -12.56 27.41 -16.55
CA GLU A 290 -11.33 27.26 -17.33
C GLU A 290 -10.84 25.79 -17.31
N LEU A 291 -10.82 25.17 -16.12
CA LEU A 291 -10.45 23.76 -15.99
C LEU A 291 -11.50 22.83 -16.66
N TYR A 292 -12.79 23.14 -16.53
CA TYR A 292 -13.85 22.41 -17.22
C TYR A 292 -13.64 22.43 -18.73
N MET A 293 -13.34 23.58 -19.32
CA MET A 293 -13.04 23.74 -20.75
C MET A 293 -11.74 23.04 -21.16
N ARG A 294 -10.72 23.09 -20.29
CA ARG A 294 -9.44 22.41 -20.52
C ARG A 294 -9.61 20.89 -20.62
N ARG A 295 -10.40 20.28 -19.74
CA ARG A 295 -10.67 18.84 -19.73
C ARG A 295 -11.33 18.32 -21.00
N ARG A 296 -12.07 19.19 -21.69
CA ARG A 296 -12.81 18.89 -22.93
C ARG A 296 -12.04 19.19 -24.20
N LYS A 297 -10.81 19.66 -24.05
CA LYS A 297 -9.85 19.84 -25.15
C LYS A 297 -8.83 18.70 -25.12
N PRO A 298 -8.23 18.36 -26.27
CA PRO A 298 -7.10 17.42 -26.27
C PRO A 298 -6.00 17.89 -25.32
N ASP A 299 -5.37 16.94 -24.67
CA ASP A 299 -4.22 17.23 -23.78
C ASP A 299 -3.11 17.96 -24.55
N THR A 300 -2.54 18.96 -23.92
CA THR A 300 -1.35 19.62 -24.45
C THR A 300 -0.17 18.65 -24.49
N ILE A 301 0.81 18.91 -25.35
CA ILE A 301 2.03 18.09 -25.48
C ILE A 301 2.69 17.91 -24.09
N GLU A 302 2.71 18.94 -23.28
CA GLU A 302 3.29 18.90 -21.93
C GLU A 302 2.53 17.92 -21.00
N VAL A 303 1.19 17.92 -21.04
CA VAL A 303 0.36 16.98 -20.28
C VAL A 303 0.53 15.56 -20.78
N GLN A 304 0.58 15.37 -22.12
CA GLN A 304 0.83 14.04 -22.71
C GLN A 304 2.18 13.49 -22.29
N GLN A 305 3.22 14.32 -22.28
CA GLN A 305 4.56 13.94 -21.81
C GLN A 305 4.55 13.58 -20.31
N MET A 306 3.84 14.34 -19.47
CA MET A 306 3.70 14.02 -18.06
C MET A 306 3.00 12.68 -17.85
N LYS A 307 1.91 12.42 -18.58
CA LYS A 307 1.19 11.13 -18.51
C LYS A 307 2.07 9.97 -18.96
N ALA A 308 2.81 10.14 -20.06
CA ALA A 308 3.74 9.14 -20.54
C ALA A 308 4.84 8.83 -19.51
N GLN A 309 5.47 9.86 -18.97
CA GLN A 309 6.49 9.73 -17.93
C GLN A 309 5.95 9.06 -16.68
N ALA A 310 4.79 9.48 -16.18
CA ALA A 310 4.17 8.88 -14.99
C ALA A 310 3.80 7.40 -15.21
N ASN A 311 3.35 7.04 -16.40
CA ASN A 311 3.05 5.65 -16.75
C ASN A 311 4.33 4.80 -16.83
N GLU A 312 5.41 5.34 -17.39
CA GLU A 312 6.72 4.68 -17.43
C GLU A 312 7.26 4.47 -16.02
N GLU A 313 7.23 5.49 -15.16
CA GLU A 313 7.65 5.40 -13.75
C GLU A 313 6.82 4.36 -12.97
N LYS A 314 5.50 4.32 -13.18
CA LYS A 314 4.63 3.30 -12.57
C LYS A 314 4.98 1.89 -13.05
N LEU A 315 5.23 1.72 -14.34
CA LEU A 315 5.64 0.43 -14.92
C LEU A 315 6.99 0.00 -14.35
N GLN A 316 7.95 0.90 -14.28
CA GLN A 316 9.27 0.64 -13.72
C GLN A 316 9.18 0.21 -12.24
N LYS A 317 8.46 0.97 -11.41
CA LYS A 317 8.20 0.62 -10.01
C LYS A 317 7.52 -0.74 -9.86
N LYS A 318 6.60 -1.07 -10.79
CA LYS A 318 5.95 -2.39 -10.80
C LYS A 318 6.94 -3.50 -11.11
N ILE A 319 7.77 -3.34 -12.13
CA ILE A 319 8.80 -4.32 -12.51
C ILE A 319 9.79 -4.53 -11.36
N GLU A 320 10.25 -3.46 -10.73
CA GLU A 320 11.17 -3.53 -9.58
C GLU A 320 10.53 -4.29 -8.41
N ARG A 321 9.25 -4.03 -8.12
CA ARG A 321 8.50 -4.72 -7.07
C ARG A 321 8.35 -6.22 -7.39
N ASP A 322 7.95 -6.55 -8.61
CA ASP A 322 7.76 -7.92 -9.05
C ASP A 322 9.09 -8.70 -9.01
N ASN A 323 10.20 -8.06 -9.39
CA ASN A 323 11.55 -8.60 -9.26
C ASN A 323 11.94 -8.83 -7.79
N LEU A 324 11.71 -7.84 -6.92
CA LEU A 324 12.00 -7.95 -5.50
C LEU A 324 11.17 -9.04 -4.82
N GLU A 325 9.89 -9.16 -5.19
CA GLU A 325 9.03 -10.22 -4.68
C GLU A 325 9.49 -11.60 -5.21
N GLY A 326 9.88 -11.69 -6.46
CA GLY A 326 10.49 -12.87 -7.04
C GLY A 326 11.77 -13.30 -6.31
N GLU A 327 12.64 -12.34 -5.97
CA GLU A 327 13.84 -12.62 -5.17
C GLU A 327 13.50 -13.05 -3.73
N LYS A 328 12.52 -12.41 -3.10
CA LYS A 328 12.05 -12.81 -1.76
C LYS A 328 11.52 -14.24 -1.76
N ARG A 329 10.72 -14.60 -2.78
CA ARG A 329 10.21 -15.98 -2.95
C ARG A 329 11.33 -16.97 -3.15
N LYS A 330 12.34 -16.65 -3.99
CA LYS A 330 13.52 -17.48 -4.18
C LYS A 330 14.31 -17.67 -2.88
N ARG A 331 14.55 -16.58 -2.14
CA ARG A 331 15.23 -16.63 -0.83
C ARG A 331 14.47 -17.48 0.18
N ALA A 332 13.15 -17.30 0.27
CA ALA A 332 12.30 -18.10 1.16
C ALA A 332 12.30 -19.59 0.77
N ALA A 333 12.32 -19.92 -0.53
CA ALA A 333 12.43 -21.28 -1.02
C ALA A 333 13.79 -21.91 -0.64
N ILE A 334 14.88 -21.18 -0.86
CA ILE A 334 16.24 -21.62 -0.48
C ILE A 334 16.36 -21.79 1.04
N GLU A 335 15.77 -20.90 1.81
CA GLU A 335 15.79 -20.99 3.28
C GLU A 335 14.99 -22.20 3.79
N LYS A 336 13.86 -22.49 3.14
CA LYS A 336 13.07 -23.70 3.41
C LYS A 336 13.85 -24.97 3.09
N GLU A 337 14.48 -25.02 1.91
CA GLU A 337 15.32 -26.14 1.46
C GLU A 337 16.52 -26.33 2.41
N LYS A 338 17.15 -25.23 2.81
CA LYS A 338 18.24 -25.26 3.81
C LYS A 338 17.74 -25.80 5.16
N ALA A 339 16.56 -25.39 5.61
CA ALA A 339 15.97 -25.87 6.85
C ALA A 339 15.60 -27.37 6.77
N GLU A 340 15.15 -27.84 5.61
CA GLU A 340 14.89 -29.27 5.35
C GLU A 340 16.21 -30.06 5.37
N MET A 341 17.24 -29.62 4.67
CA MET A 341 18.57 -30.24 4.71
C MET A 341 19.18 -30.26 6.11
N GLU A 342 18.99 -29.19 6.91
CA GLU A 342 19.45 -29.17 8.30
C GLU A 342 18.69 -30.14 9.19
N ARG A 343 17.42 -30.44 8.90
CA ARG A 343 16.65 -31.50 9.56
C ARG A 343 17.17 -32.87 9.17
N GLU A 344 17.33 -33.13 7.88
CA GLU A 344 17.89 -34.38 7.37
C GLU A 344 19.30 -34.64 7.93
N LYS A 345 20.14 -33.61 7.96
CA LYS A 345 21.46 -33.69 8.57
C LYS A 345 21.38 -34.08 10.05
N ARG A 346 20.45 -33.49 10.82
CA ARG A 346 20.25 -33.85 12.24
C ARG A 346 19.76 -35.28 12.40
N ASP A 347 18.84 -35.71 11.55
CA ASP A 347 18.31 -37.07 11.57
C ASP A 347 19.41 -38.08 11.20
N LEU A 348 20.24 -37.78 10.22
CA LEU A 348 21.39 -38.57 9.84
C LEU A 348 22.45 -38.64 10.97
N MET A 349 22.75 -37.52 11.62
CA MET A 349 23.65 -37.49 12.77
C MET A 349 23.12 -38.33 13.95
N THR A 350 21.81 -38.28 14.17
CA THR A 350 21.17 -39.09 15.22
C THR A 350 21.24 -40.59 14.90
N ARG A 351 21.03 -40.95 13.63
CA ARG A 351 21.21 -42.35 13.17
C ARG A 351 22.65 -42.79 13.28
N LEU A 352 23.60 -41.94 12.89
CA LEU A 352 25.02 -42.22 12.97
C LEU A 352 25.45 -42.45 14.43
N ALA A 353 24.98 -41.62 15.36
CA ALA A 353 25.22 -41.82 16.81
C ALA A 353 24.60 -43.12 17.31
N GLN A 354 23.40 -43.51 16.84
CA GLN A 354 22.79 -44.81 17.17
C GLN A 354 23.60 -45.98 16.61
N TYR A 355 24.13 -45.85 15.39
CA TYR A 355 24.99 -46.90 14.82
C TYR A 355 26.32 -46.99 15.58
N GLU A 356 26.95 -45.88 15.96
CA GLU A 356 28.16 -45.90 16.78
C GLU A 356 27.93 -46.54 18.16
N GLU A 357 26.75 -46.31 18.74
CA GLU A 357 26.41 -46.92 20.00
C GLU A 357 26.17 -48.44 19.85
N THR A 358 25.48 -48.82 18.77
CA THR A 358 25.27 -50.26 18.48
C THR A 358 26.57 -50.98 18.11
N THR A 359 27.48 -50.35 17.35
CA THR A 359 28.83 -50.93 17.08
C THR A 359 29.66 -51.03 18.31
N LYS A 360 29.70 -49.99 19.18
CA LYS A 360 30.37 -50.07 20.47
C LYS A 360 29.80 -51.13 21.42
N LYS A 361 28.51 -51.37 21.32
CA LYS A 361 27.87 -52.47 22.08
C LYS A 361 28.27 -53.82 21.53
N ALA A 362 28.22 -53.98 20.20
CA ALA A 362 28.68 -55.19 19.53
C ALA A 362 30.16 -55.47 19.74
N GLU A 363 31.02 -54.44 19.76
CA GLU A 363 32.44 -54.58 20.11
C GLU A 363 32.64 -55.04 21.55
N ARG A 364 31.88 -54.50 22.50
CA ARG A 364 31.92 -54.95 23.91
C ARG A 364 31.44 -56.41 24.08
N ASP A 365 30.36 -56.73 23.39
CA ASP A 365 29.82 -58.09 23.40
C ASP A 365 30.81 -59.10 22.78
N LEU A 366 31.49 -58.68 21.68
CA LEU A 366 32.54 -59.50 21.05
C LEU A 366 33.75 -59.64 21.97
N GLN A 367 34.17 -58.59 22.63
CA GLN A 367 35.31 -58.61 23.57
C GLN A 367 34.99 -59.50 24.77
N GLU A 368 33.77 -59.44 25.29
CA GLU A 368 33.29 -60.32 26.38
C GLU A 368 33.25 -61.78 25.94
N GLN A 369 32.85 -62.04 24.71
CA GLN A 369 32.89 -63.40 24.15
C GLN A 369 34.33 -63.90 23.92
N LEU A 370 35.23 -63.05 23.45
CA LEU A 370 36.64 -63.36 23.35
C LEU A 370 37.27 -63.69 24.69
N GLU A 371 36.97 -62.91 25.71
CA GLU A 371 37.43 -63.19 27.08
C GLU A 371 36.84 -64.49 27.65
N ARG A 372 35.57 -64.78 27.34
CA ARG A 372 34.97 -66.08 27.70
C ARG A 372 35.66 -67.24 26.95
N GLY A 373 35.94 -67.05 25.67
CA GLY A 373 36.69 -68.01 24.86
C GLY A 373 38.07 -68.28 25.41
N LEU A 374 38.83 -67.24 25.78
CA LEU A 374 40.14 -67.38 26.40
C LEU A 374 40.07 -68.08 27.75
N ARG A 375 39.06 -67.79 28.59
CA ARG A 375 38.87 -68.50 29.86
C ARG A 375 38.58 -69.99 29.65
N LEU A 376 37.72 -70.30 28.68
CA LEU A 376 37.41 -71.66 28.32
C LEU A 376 38.62 -72.42 27.73
N GLU A 377 39.49 -71.69 26.99
CA GLU A 377 40.75 -72.28 26.47
C GLU A 377 41.78 -72.46 27.59
N GLU A 378 41.84 -71.57 28.56
CA GLU A 378 42.64 -71.78 29.77
C GLU A 378 42.12 -72.95 30.63
N GLU A 379 40.81 -73.06 30.78
CA GLU A 379 40.19 -74.21 31.46
C GLU A 379 40.43 -75.50 30.71
N ARG A 380 40.28 -75.47 29.39
CA ARG A 380 40.64 -76.62 28.54
C ARG A 380 42.10 -77.01 28.73
N ARG A 381 43.01 -76.06 28.74
CA ARG A 381 44.45 -76.25 28.92
C ARG A 381 44.78 -76.79 30.34
N ARG A 382 44.03 -76.32 31.38
CA ARG A 382 44.12 -76.90 32.73
C ARG A 382 43.64 -78.36 32.75
N VAL A 383 42.50 -78.63 32.11
CA VAL A 383 41.98 -80.00 31.98
C VAL A 383 42.94 -80.88 31.15
N GLU A 384 43.54 -80.38 30.05
CA GLU A 384 44.56 -81.09 29.31
C GLU A 384 45.82 -81.33 30.16
N GLN A 385 46.23 -80.38 30.99
CA GLN A 385 47.36 -80.55 31.92
C GLN A 385 47.03 -81.54 33.02
N GLU A 386 45.77 -81.49 33.54
CA GLU A 386 45.29 -82.51 34.51
C GLU A 386 45.14 -83.88 33.87
N ALA A 387 44.67 -83.89 32.59
CA ALA A 387 44.59 -85.13 31.82
C ALA A 387 46.00 -85.70 31.58
N ALA A 388 46.99 -84.84 31.20
CA ALA A 388 48.38 -85.27 31.05
C ALA A 388 49.01 -85.75 32.43
N ARG A 389 48.63 -85.10 33.56
CA ARG A 389 49.03 -85.57 34.87
C ARG A 389 48.37 -86.92 35.23
N LEU A 390 47.05 -87.02 34.88
CA LEU A 390 46.35 -88.27 35.08
C LEU A 390 46.87 -89.35 34.14
N GLU A 391 47.32 -89.01 32.90
CA GLU A 391 48.01 -89.98 32.02
C GLU A 391 49.38 -90.40 32.59
N THR A 392 50.09 -89.48 33.19
CA THR A 392 51.35 -89.87 33.88
C THR A 392 51.09 -90.69 35.11
N GLU A 393 50.07 -90.28 35.93
CA GLU A 393 49.58 -91.07 37.04
C GLU A 393 48.97 -92.42 36.56
N ARG A 394 48.30 -92.39 35.35
CA ARG A 394 47.73 -93.63 34.72
C ARG A 394 48.88 -94.53 34.22
N MET A 395 50.00 -93.96 33.69
CA MET A 395 51.20 -94.73 33.33
C MET A 395 51.86 -95.28 34.61
N GLU A 396 51.86 -94.46 35.66
CA GLU A 396 52.32 -94.96 36.99
C GLU A 396 51.35 -95.95 37.58
N ALA A 397 50.00 -95.75 37.34
CA ALA A 397 48.98 -96.71 37.79
C ALA A 397 48.87 -97.95 36.85
N ILE A 398 49.32 -97.86 35.59
CA ILE A 398 49.42 -99.02 34.69
C ILE A 398 50.58 -99.87 35.12
N ILE A 399 51.66 -99.26 35.62
CA ILE A 399 52.76 -99.97 36.27
C ILE A 399 52.28 -100.55 37.61
N ALA A 400 51.37 -99.82 38.31
CA ALA A 400 50.69 -100.29 39.51
C ALA A 400 49.48 -101.21 39.16
N LYS A 401 48.95 -101.14 37.87
CA LYS A 401 47.76 -101.92 37.39
C LYS A 401 48.12 -103.34 36.96
N GLU A 402 49.35 -103.67 36.71
CA GLU A 402 49.73 -105.10 36.68
C GLU A 402 49.48 -105.72 38.02
N GLU A 403 49.41 -104.88 39.06
CA GLU A 403 49.01 -105.33 40.42
C GLU A 403 47.54 -105.13 40.77
N LEU A 404 46.81 -104.33 40.05
CA LEU A 404 45.39 -103.96 40.34
C LEU A 404 44.35 -104.36 39.27
N LEU A 405 44.64 -105.41 38.45
CA LEU A 405 43.69 -105.98 37.45
C LEU A 405 42.48 -106.67 38.08
N ARG A 406 42.18 -106.32 39.29
CA ARG A 406 41.08 -106.94 40.03
C ARG A 406 39.96 -106.00 40.47
N GLN A 407 40.07 -104.74 40.19
CA GLN A 407 39.05 -103.73 40.58
C GLN A 407 38.50 -102.86 39.42
N ALA A 408 38.58 -103.35 38.18
CA ALA A 408 38.18 -102.54 37.05
C ALA A 408 36.77 -102.88 36.50
N ALA A 409 35.79 -103.26 37.34
CA ALA A 409 34.46 -103.50 36.86
C ALA A 409 33.40 -102.40 37.11
N ASP A 410 33.76 -101.32 37.84
CA ASP A 410 32.75 -100.35 38.28
C ASP A 410 32.85 -98.93 37.71
N GLN A 411 33.62 -98.72 36.66
CA GLN A 411 33.77 -97.31 36.13
C GLN A 411 33.32 -97.11 34.69
N MET A 412 32.39 -97.91 34.12
CA MET A 412 31.86 -97.69 32.80
C MET A 412 30.67 -96.70 32.73
N ASN A 413 30.14 -96.21 33.85
CA ASN A 413 29.00 -95.27 33.87
C ASN A 413 29.32 -93.80 33.85
N SER A 414 30.62 -93.38 33.93
CA SER A 414 30.98 -91.96 34.00
C SER A 414 31.28 -91.33 32.59
N GLN A 415 31.52 -92.22 31.63
CA GLN A 415 31.94 -91.75 30.30
C GLN A 415 30.78 -91.31 29.39
N GLU A 416 29.56 -91.83 29.63
CA GLU A 416 28.36 -91.44 28.88
C GLU A 416 27.80 -90.07 29.32
N GLN A 417 27.99 -89.69 30.60
CA GLN A 417 27.53 -88.37 31.05
C GLN A 417 28.42 -87.23 30.53
N LEU A 418 29.72 -87.45 30.42
CA LEU A 418 30.67 -86.42 29.87
C LEU A 418 30.50 -86.24 28.37
N SER A 419 30.10 -87.32 27.61
CA SER A 419 29.88 -87.22 26.18
C SER A 419 28.57 -86.47 25.87
N ALA A 420 27.53 -86.57 26.75
CA ALA A 420 26.30 -85.86 26.67
C ALA A 420 26.46 -84.33 26.94
N GLU A 421 27.29 -84.00 27.97
CA GLU A 421 27.60 -82.62 28.22
C GLU A 421 28.47 -81.95 27.10
N LEU A 422 29.42 -82.73 26.51
CA LEU A 422 30.17 -82.25 25.35
C LEU A 422 29.31 -82.06 24.12
N ALA A 423 28.29 -82.92 23.92
CA ALA A 423 27.32 -82.76 22.81
C ALA A 423 26.45 -81.51 23.05
N GLU A 424 26.05 -81.25 24.31
CA GLU A 424 25.27 -80.06 24.67
C GLU A 424 26.08 -78.76 24.49
N PHE A 425 27.35 -78.77 24.87
CA PHE A 425 28.26 -77.62 24.65
C PHE A 425 28.55 -77.38 23.16
N SER A 426 28.73 -78.46 22.36
CA SER A 426 28.95 -78.32 20.91
C SER A 426 27.67 -77.82 20.21
N ALA A 427 26.45 -78.22 20.67
CA ALA A 427 25.20 -77.66 20.18
C ALA A 427 25.04 -76.18 20.55
N LYS A 428 25.46 -75.77 21.78
CA LYS A 428 25.48 -74.37 22.18
C LYS A 428 26.49 -73.54 21.35
N ILE A 429 27.66 -74.09 21.07
CA ILE A 429 28.65 -73.46 20.19
C ILE A 429 28.11 -73.29 18.78
N ALA A 430 27.44 -74.29 18.19
CA ALA A 430 26.81 -74.22 16.89
C ALA A 430 25.72 -73.15 16.81
N ILE A 431 24.91 -73.03 17.89
CA ILE A 431 23.88 -71.98 17.96
C ILE A 431 24.51 -70.59 18.10
N LEU A 432 25.61 -70.47 18.84
CA LEU A 432 26.35 -69.20 18.98
C LEU A 432 27.08 -68.82 17.69
N GLU A 433 27.61 -69.79 16.95
CA GLU A 433 28.21 -69.57 15.63
C GLU A 433 27.16 -69.18 14.60
N GLU A 434 25.95 -69.77 14.65
CA GLU A 434 24.83 -69.39 13.80
C GLU A 434 24.35 -67.96 14.14
N ALA A 435 24.23 -67.65 15.46
CA ALA A 435 23.89 -66.30 15.92
C ALA A 435 24.99 -65.28 15.56
N LYS A 436 26.27 -65.67 15.63
CA LYS A 436 27.37 -64.83 15.21
C LYS A 436 27.28 -64.54 13.71
N ARG A 437 27.07 -65.59 12.88
CA ARG A 437 26.92 -65.46 11.45
C ARG A 437 25.73 -64.59 11.08
N SER A 438 24.56 -64.77 11.76
CA SER A 438 23.40 -63.92 11.60
C SER A 438 23.68 -62.47 11.95
N LYS A 439 24.47 -62.24 13.00
CA LYS A 439 24.89 -60.86 13.39
C LYS A 439 25.95 -60.27 12.50
N GLU A 440 26.84 -61.08 11.94
CA GLU A 440 27.77 -60.64 10.90
C GLU A 440 27.01 -60.28 9.61
N GLU A 441 26.02 -61.09 9.20
CA GLU A 441 25.16 -60.75 8.07
C GLU A 441 24.30 -59.49 8.30
N GLU A 442 23.80 -59.30 9.52
CA GLU A 442 23.14 -58.05 9.89
C GLU A 442 24.12 -56.86 9.88
N ALA A 443 25.33 -57.03 10.40
CA ALA A 443 26.36 -56.00 10.42
C ALA A 443 26.78 -55.64 9.00
N ASP A 444 26.97 -56.60 8.11
CA ASP A 444 27.27 -56.40 6.70
C ASP A 444 26.12 -55.67 5.97
N SER A 445 24.85 -56.05 6.29
CA SER A 445 23.68 -55.39 5.77
C SER A 445 23.62 -53.92 6.22
N TRP A 446 23.94 -53.67 7.51
CA TRP A 446 24.00 -52.32 8.03
C TRP A 446 25.20 -51.51 7.53
N GLN A 447 26.35 -52.17 7.32
CA GLN A 447 27.52 -51.55 6.73
C GLN A 447 27.29 -51.18 5.24
N ASN A 448 26.58 -52.02 4.50
CA ASN A 448 26.17 -51.73 3.13
C ASN A 448 25.17 -50.55 3.08
N LYS A 449 24.18 -50.52 4.02
CA LYS A 449 23.27 -49.39 4.15
C LYS A 449 23.97 -48.11 4.57
N ALA A 450 24.94 -48.20 5.50
CA ALA A 450 25.77 -47.06 5.89
C ALA A 450 26.59 -46.49 4.74
N ARG A 451 27.16 -47.40 3.92
CA ARG A 451 27.90 -47.00 2.72
C ARG A 451 27.01 -46.39 1.65
N GLU A 452 25.79 -46.92 1.46
CA GLU A 452 24.81 -46.36 0.55
C GLU A 452 24.41 -44.93 0.99
N VAL A 453 24.23 -44.72 2.30
CA VAL A 453 23.94 -43.38 2.89
C VAL A 453 25.18 -42.48 2.79
N GLU A 454 26.38 -42.99 2.96
CA GLU A 454 27.62 -42.23 2.74
C GLU A 454 27.81 -41.83 1.28
N GLU A 455 27.49 -42.75 0.34
CA GLU A 455 27.52 -42.47 -1.09
C GLU A 455 26.48 -41.42 -1.48
N ASP A 456 25.26 -41.50 -0.91
CA ASP A 456 24.23 -40.48 -1.13
C ASP A 456 24.60 -39.14 -0.48
N LEU A 457 25.22 -39.16 0.73
CA LEU A 457 25.75 -37.97 1.36
C LEU A 457 26.91 -37.35 0.55
N CYS A 458 27.76 -38.20 -0.05
CA CYS A 458 28.83 -37.78 -0.92
C CYS A 458 28.28 -37.17 -2.22
N ARG A 459 27.26 -37.82 -2.79
CA ARG A 459 26.56 -37.33 -3.99
C ARG A 459 25.87 -36.00 -3.75
N THR A 460 25.18 -35.87 -2.61
CA THR A 460 24.56 -34.59 -2.22
C THR A 460 25.60 -33.50 -1.88
N LYS A 461 26.73 -33.88 -1.30
CA LYS A 461 27.88 -32.96 -1.12
C LYS A 461 28.50 -32.54 -2.45
N GLU A 462 28.65 -33.46 -3.39
CA GLU A 462 29.16 -33.17 -4.73
C GLU A 462 28.16 -32.32 -5.52
N GLU A 463 26.85 -32.59 -5.41
CA GLU A 463 25.80 -31.76 -5.99
C GLU A 463 25.79 -30.36 -5.36
N LEU A 464 25.93 -30.25 -4.05
CA LEU A 464 26.06 -28.97 -3.35
C LEU A 464 27.35 -28.24 -3.75
N HIS A 465 28.45 -28.96 -3.88
CA HIS A 465 29.71 -28.40 -4.34
C HIS A 465 29.68 -28.01 -5.82
N SER A 466 28.99 -28.79 -6.64
CA SER A 466 28.73 -28.48 -8.06
C SER A 466 27.86 -27.22 -8.20
N VAL A 467 26.84 -27.05 -7.33
CA VAL A 467 26.01 -25.85 -7.30
C VAL A 467 26.78 -24.62 -6.80
N MET A 468 27.71 -24.82 -5.83
CA MET A 468 28.53 -23.73 -5.29
C MET A 468 29.76 -23.39 -6.13
N THR A 469 30.27 -24.36 -6.89
CA THR A 469 31.51 -24.20 -7.68
C THR A 469 31.26 -24.13 -9.19
N SER A 470 30.04 -24.40 -9.62
CA SER A 470 29.69 -24.09 -10.99
C SER A 470 29.68 -22.58 -11.15
N PRO A 471 30.69 -21.99 -11.73
CA PRO A 471 30.53 -20.66 -12.25
C PRO A 471 29.40 -20.81 -13.28
N THR A 472 28.31 -20.15 -12.99
CA THR A 472 27.34 -19.84 -14.04
C THR A 472 28.12 -19.07 -15.07
N VAL A 473 28.72 -19.82 -15.97
CA VAL A 473 29.18 -19.26 -17.22
C VAL A 473 27.88 -18.90 -17.93
N LEU A 474 27.40 -17.72 -17.60
CA LEU A 474 26.58 -17.00 -18.54
C LEU A 474 27.45 -16.90 -19.79
N ALA A 475 27.28 -17.86 -20.65
CA ALA A 475 27.68 -17.67 -22.03
C ALA A 475 26.98 -16.37 -22.45
N PRO A 476 27.73 -15.34 -22.84
CA PRO A 476 27.12 -14.18 -23.42
C PRO A 476 26.41 -14.68 -24.67
N VAL A 477 25.09 -14.66 -24.62
CA VAL A 477 24.32 -14.73 -25.85
C VAL A 477 24.74 -13.48 -26.60
N ALA A 478 25.61 -13.67 -27.54
CA ALA A 478 25.93 -12.67 -28.51
C ALA A 478 24.65 -12.38 -29.29
N LEU A 479 23.95 -11.36 -28.83
CA LEU A 479 22.97 -10.68 -29.65
C LEU A 479 23.78 -10.09 -30.82
N ALA A 480 23.75 -10.79 -31.89
CA ALA A 480 24.19 -10.30 -33.17
C ALA A 480 23.29 -9.11 -33.51
N TYR A 481 23.80 -7.92 -33.28
CA TYR A 481 23.26 -6.72 -33.89
C TYR A 481 23.45 -6.85 -35.40
N PRO A 482 22.41 -6.65 -36.17
CA PRO A 482 22.59 -6.45 -37.60
C PRO A 482 23.32 -5.14 -37.84
N PRO A 483 24.18 -5.11 -38.84
CA PRO A 483 24.99 -3.93 -39.13
C PRO A 483 24.12 -2.76 -39.57
N PRO A 484 24.50 -1.54 -39.22
CA PRO A 484 23.75 -0.36 -39.63
C PRO A 484 23.92 -0.14 -41.14
N ALA A 485 22.79 -0.01 -41.80
CA ALA A 485 22.77 0.45 -43.19
C ALA A 485 23.18 1.93 -43.27
N PRO A 486 23.80 2.35 -44.33
CA PRO A 486 24.52 3.60 -44.40
C PRO A 486 23.58 4.82 -44.49
N ALA A 487 24.02 5.85 -43.86
CA ALA A 487 23.45 7.20 -43.96
C ALA A 487 23.38 7.66 -45.42
N SER A 488 22.21 8.12 -45.80
CA SER A 488 22.11 9.00 -46.96
C SER A 488 21.74 10.38 -46.46
N HIS A 489 22.66 11.28 -46.69
CA HIS A 489 22.48 12.70 -46.59
C HIS A 489 21.37 13.19 -47.51
N HIS A 490 20.48 14.01 -47.00
CA HIS A 490 19.99 15.13 -47.79
C HIS A 490 19.73 16.33 -46.88
N SER A 491 20.57 17.29 -47.16
CA SER A 491 20.49 18.68 -46.81
C SER A 491 19.32 19.37 -47.55
N SER A 492 18.73 20.29 -46.89
CA SER A 492 18.37 21.63 -47.43
C SER A 492 17.40 22.27 -46.41
N SER A 493 17.85 23.23 -45.76
CA SER A 493 17.96 24.65 -46.10
C SER A 493 16.64 25.42 -46.02
N SER A 494 16.81 26.40 -45.21
CA SER A 494 16.33 27.78 -45.37
C SER A 494 14.99 28.11 -44.72
N SER A 495 15.12 28.91 -43.72
CA SER A 495 14.94 30.39 -43.73
C SER A 495 13.47 30.76 -43.63
N SER A 496 13.05 31.59 -42.82
CA SER A 496 13.39 32.97 -42.50
C SER A 496 12.29 33.50 -41.57
N SER A 497 12.68 34.10 -40.50
CA SER A 497 12.46 35.50 -40.18
C SER A 497 11.05 36.08 -40.43
N SER A 498 10.46 36.56 -39.37
CA SER A 498 10.23 38.01 -39.26
C SER A 498 9.61 38.38 -37.92
N SER A 499 10.28 39.11 -37.21
CA SER A 499 10.07 40.31 -36.41
C SER A 499 8.80 41.12 -36.75
N SER A 500 8.13 41.53 -35.68
CA SER A 500 7.63 42.91 -35.50
C SER A 500 7.14 43.01 -34.06
N SER A 501 7.80 43.66 -33.16
CA SER A 501 7.81 45.10 -32.85
C SER A 501 6.43 45.72 -32.65
N GLY A 502 6.29 46.25 -31.45
CA GLY A 502 5.42 47.41 -31.30
C GLY A 502 4.51 47.30 -30.10
N SER A 503 4.80 47.93 -29.22
CA SER A 503 4.67 49.25 -28.61
C SER A 503 4.10 49.14 -27.20
N GLU A 504 4.91 49.65 -26.34
CA GLU A 504 4.53 50.11 -25.00
C GLU A 504 3.41 51.15 -25.13
N SER A 505 2.43 51.05 -24.28
CA SER A 505 1.72 52.23 -23.80
C SER A 505 1.46 52.05 -22.31
N ASP A 506 2.24 52.79 -21.55
CA ASP A 506 1.95 53.14 -20.19
C ASP A 506 0.56 53.80 -20.12
N HIS A 507 -0.33 53.23 -19.35
CA HIS A 507 -1.40 53.96 -18.74
C HIS A 507 -1.43 53.63 -17.26
N GLU A 508 -0.98 54.55 -16.47
CA GLU A 508 -1.33 54.68 -15.06
C GLU A 508 -2.84 54.76 -14.97
N GLU A 509 -3.48 53.74 -14.43
CA GLU A 509 -4.86 53.82 -14.01
C GLU A 509 -4.97 53.82 -12.48
N HIS A 510 -5.54 54.89 -12.03
CA HIS A 510 -6.01 55.15 -10.70
C HIS A 510 -6.84 53.98 -10.17
N ASN A 511 -6.59 53.64 -8.89
CA ASN A 511 -7.36 52.68 -8.06
C ASN A 511 -8.80 53.18 -7.84
N GLU A 512 -9.68 53.00 -8.80
CA GLU A 512 -11.10 52.87 -8.49
C GLU A 512 -11.41 51.43 -8.17
N GLU A 513 -11.88 51.17 -6.93
CA GLU A 513 -12.42 49.86 -6.55
C GLU A 513 -13.64 49.57 -7.44
N ASN A 514 -13.41 48.80 -8.50
CA ASN A 514 -14.44 48.43 -9.44
C ASN A 514 -15.53 47.59 -8.73
N SER A 515 -16.66 48.22 -8.44
CA SER A 515 -17.83 47.59 -7.78
C SER A 515 -18.63 46.68 -8.72
N SER A 516 -18.30 46.71 -10.00
CA SER A 516 -18.96 45.88 -11.02
C SER A 516 -17.91 45.17 -11.89
N TYR A 517 -18.23 43.94 -12.29
CA TYR A 517 -17.43 43.14 -13.19
C TYR A 517 -18.31 42.22 -14.02
N SER A 518 -17.91 41.96 -15.26
CA SER A 518 -18.59 40.99 -16.14
C SER A 518 -17.57 40.16 -16.89
N ALA A 519 -17.73 38.86 -16.90
CA ALA A 519 -16.91 37.92 -17.66
C ALA A 519 -17.79 37.06 -18.56
N GLU A 520 -17.45 37.02 -19.83
CA GLU A 520 -18.08 36.13 -20.79
C GLU A 520 -17.37 34.78 -20.78
N LEU A 521 -18.11 33.70 -20.59
CA LEU A 521 -17.60 32.35 -20.63
C LEU A 521 -17.71 31.84 -22.06
N GLN A 522 -16.63 31.28 -22.61
CA GLN A 522 -16.62 30.77 -23.97
C GLN A 522 -17.58 29.60 -24.10
N PRO A 523 -18.62 29.67 -24.97
CA PRO A 523 -19.49 28.53 -25.23
C PRO A 523 -18.70 27.49 -26.05
N GLN A 524 -18.92 26.23 -25.75
CA GLN A 524 -18.37 25.13 -26.53
C GLN A 524 -19.39 24.65 -27.55
N GLU A 525 -18.99 24.50 -28.82
CA GLU A 525 -19.87 24.19 -29.93
C GLU A 525 -20.31 22.72 -30.00
N ASN A 526 -19.82 21.81 -29.20
CA ASN A 526 -20.09 20.37 -29.29
C ASN A 526 -20.96 19.85 -28.15
N ALA A 527 -22.02 19.15 -28.52
CA ALA A 527 -23.11 18.66 -27.66
C ALA A 527 -22.75 17.43 -26.75
N ASP A 528 -21.50 16.96 -26.76
CA ASP A 528 -21.11 15.69 -26.10
C ASP A 528 -20.50 15.91 -24.70
N HIS A 529 -21.07 16.83 -23.90
CA HIS A 529 -20.37 17.39 -22.76
C HIS A 529 -20.94 17.04 -21.39
N ARG A 530 -21.89 16.12 -21.32
CA ARG A 530 -22.53 15.72 -20.06
C ARG A 530 -22.05 14.36 -19.53
N ARG A 531 -20.80 13.97 -19.83
CA ARG A 531 -20.20 12.74 -19.29
C ARG A 531 -20.20 12.70 -17.77
N GLU A 532 -20.18 13.87 -17.12
CA GLU A 532 -20.31 13.97 -15.68
C GLU A 532 -21.68 13.50 -15.16
N GLU A 533 -22.72 13.50 -15.97
CA GLU A 533 -24.06 13.02 -15.60
C GLU A 533 -24.17 11.50 -15.70
N GLU A 534 -23.33 10.84 -16.50
CA GLU A 534 -23.26 9.37 -16.62
C GLU A 534 -22.39 8.72 -15.56
N ARG A 535 -21.71 9.53 -14.77
CA ARG A 535 -20.77 9.06 -13.77
C ARG A 535 -21.45 8.23 -12.68
N LEU A 536 -20.80 7.13 -12.29
CA LEU A 536 -21.20 6.27 -11.19
C LEU A 536 -20.23 6.48 -10.02
N THR A 537 -20.71 6.22 -8.81
CA THR A 537 -19.85 6.20 -7.63
C THR A 537 -18.83 5.06 -7.70
N GLU A 538 -17.73 5.18 -7.01
CA GLU A 538 -16.73 4.12 -6.95
C GLU A 538 -17.30 2.84 -6.30
N ALA A 539 -18.21 3.01 -5.34
CA ALA A 539 -18.93 1.90 -4.73
C ALA A 539 -19.85 1.17 -5.74
N ASP A 540 -20.48 1.90 -6.68
CA ASP A 540 -21.30 1.28 -7.75
C ASP A 540 -20.45 0.56 -8.81
N LYS A 541 -19.21 0.99 -9.02
CA LYS A 541 -18.26 0.37 -9.97
C LYS A 541 -17.53 -0.84 -9.37
N ASN A 542 -17.34 -0.88 -8.07
CA ASN A 542 -16.48 -1.85 -7.38
C ASN A 542 -17.27 -2.62 -6.32
N GLU A 543 -17.69 -3.84 -6.68
CA GLU A 543 -18.42 -4.74 -5.77
C GLU A 543 -17.65 -5.07 -4.46
N ARG A 544 -16.32 -5.08 -4.51
CA ARG A 544 -15.50 -5.31 -3.30
C ARG A 544 -15.68 -4.15 -2.33
N LEU A 545 -15.59 -2.92 -2.82
CA LEU A 545 -15.79 -1.71 -2.03
C LEU A 545 -17.21 -1.65 -1.46
N GLN A 546 -18.21 -1.99 -2.26
CA GLN A 546 -19.60 -2.03 -1.81
C GLN A 546 -19.79 -3.03 -0.65
N ARG A 547 -19.24 -4.25 -0.78
CA ARG A 547 -19.27 -5.25 0.29
C ARG A 547 -18.54 -4.79 1.55
N GLN A 548 -17.40 -4.13 1.40
CA GLN A 548 -16.64 -3.59 2.52
C GLN A 548 -17.44 -2.51 3.28
N LEU A 549 -18.05 -1.56 2.57
CA LEU A 549 -18.89 -0.52 3.18
C LEU A 549 -20.13 -1.13 3.86
N GLN A 550 -20.76 -2.13 3.26
CA GLN A 550 -21.91 -2.81 3.85
C GLN A 550 -21.53 -3.60 5.11
N ALA A 551 -20.39 -4.29 5.10
CA ALA A 551 -19.85 -4.99 6.28
C ALA A 551 -19.58 -4.01 7.42
N LEU A 552 -18.87 -2.90 7.15
CA LEU A 552 -18.60 -1.85 8.12
C LEU A 552 -19.87 -1.21 8.66
N SER A 553 -20.86 -0.93 7.81
CA SER A 553 -22.15 -0.37 8.24
C SER A 553 -22.86 -1.30 9.21
N SER A 554 -22.91 -2.62 8.92
CA SER A 554 -23.52 -3.61 9.79
C SER A 554 -22.78 -3.75 11.13
N GLU A 555 -21.45 -3.71 11.12
CA GLU A 555 -20.63 -3.78 12.33
C GLU A 555 -20.81 -2.54 13.23
N LEU A 556 -20.84 -1.35 12.62
CA LEU A 556 -20.97 -0.10 13.36
C LEU A 556 -22.38 0.13 13.90
N ALA A 557 -23.41 -0.46 13.28
CA ALA A 557 -24.80 -0.33 13.70
C ALA A 557 -25.01 -0.73 15.15
N HIS A 558 -24.33 -1.78 15.64
CA HIS A 558 -24.45 -2.25 17.02
C HIS A 558 -23.82 -1.32 18.07
N ALA A 559 -22.79 -0.55 17.68
CA ALA A 559 -22.08 0.36 18.58
C ALA A 559 -22.64 1.78 18.55
N ARG A 560 -23.54 2.08 17.61
CA ARG A 560 -24.04 3.43 17.35
C ARG A 560 -24.97 3.93 18.46
N ASP A 561 -24.79 5.19 18.82
CA ASP A 561 -25.68 5.91 19.74
C ASP A 561 -26.62 6.83 18.93
N ASP A 562 -27.84 6.38 18.73
CA ASP A 562 -28.83 7.12 17.93
C ASP A 562 -29.21 8.49 18.50
N THR A 563 -28.95 8.73 19.79
CA THR A 563 -29.24 10.03 20.43
C THR A 563 -28.26 11.13 20.01
N LYS A 564 -27.11 10.74 19.45
CA LYS A 564 -26.03 11.65 19.04
C LYS A 564 -25.94 11.88 17.52
N LYS A 565 -26.95 11.46 16.78
CA LYS A 565 -27.04 11.71 15.34
C LYS A 565 -27.08 13.20 15.05
N THR A 566 -26.25 13.64 14.11
CA THR A 566 -26.28 15.01 13.60
C THR A 566 -27.31 15.18 12.48
N SER A 567 -27.65 16.42 12.13
CA SER A 567 -28.51 16.71 10.99
C SER A 567 -27.99 16.07 9.68
N ASN A 568 -26.67 16.11 9.47
CA ASN A 568 -26.07 15.49 8.27
C ASN A 568 -26.22 13.96 8.27
N ASP A 569 -26.18 13.29 9.41
CA ASP A 569 -26.39 11.84 9.50
C ASP A 569 -27.83 11.46 9.13
N LEU A 570 -28.80 12.29 9.52
CA LEU A 570 -30.19 12.09 9.17
C LEU A 570 -30.41 12.29 7.66
N LEU A 571 -29.86 13.37 7.10
CA LEU A 571 -29.93 13.67 5.68
C LEU A 571 -29.27 12.58 4.84
N HIS A 572 -28.08 12.12 5.28
CA HIS A 572 -27.39 11.02 4.60
C HIS A 572 -28.22 9.72 4.64
N SER A 573 -28.79 9.37 5.79
CA SER A 573 -29.65 8.19 5.92
C SER A 573 -30.90 8.28 5.04
N GLU A 574 -31.45 9.48 4.89
CA GLU A 574 -32.59 9.73 3.99
C GLU A 574 -32.17 9.59 2.53
N ASN A 575 -31.04 10.16 2.12
CA ASN A 575 -30.49 10.02 0.77
C ASN A 575 -30.21 8.55 0.41
N GLN A 576 -29.65 7.78 1.36
CA GLN A 576 -29.44 6.34 1.15
C GLN A 576 -30.77 5.59 0.98
N ARG A 577 -31.77 5.88 1.82
CA ARG A 577 -33.10 5.24 1.72
C ARG A 577 -33.77 5.53 0.40
N GLU A 578 -33.58 6.73 -0.15
CA GLU A 578 -34.12 7.13 -1.45
C GLU A 578 -33.24 6.68 -2.63
N GLY A 579 -32.14 5.98 -2.36
CA GLY A 579 -31.20 5.51 -3.37
C GLY A 579 -30.46 6.64 -4.09
N ARG A 580 -30.36 7.82 -3.45
CA ARG A 580 -29.62 8.97 -3.96
C ARG A 580 -28.12 8.83 -3.67
N ASP A 581 -27.32 9.18 -4.64
CA ASP A 581 -25.90 9.45 -4.49
C ASP A 581 -25.58 10.81 -5.13
N LYS A 582 -24.32 11.25 -5.00
CA LYS A 582 -23.86 12.53 -5.53
C LYS A 582 -24.21 12.71 -7.02
N TYR A 583 -23.93 11.72 -7.85
CA TYR A 583 -24.13 11.83 -9.31
C TYR A 583 -25.59 11.62 -9.72
N LYS A 584 -26.31 10.72 -9.07
CA LYS A 584 -27.76 10.56 -9.29
C LYS A 584 -28.52 11.84 -8.89
N THR A 585 -28.12 12.46 -7.78
CA THR A 585 -28.68 13.75 -7.37
C THR A 585 -28.35 14.85 -8.37
N LEU A 586 -27.08 14.94 -8.84
CA LEU A 586 -26.71 15.93 -9.87
C LEU A 586 -27.51 15.75 -11.16
N ARG A 587 -27.74 14.51 -11.62
CA ARG A 587 -28.61 14.25 -12.77
C ARG A 587 -30.02 14.77 -12.52
N GLN A 588 -30.60 14.45 -11.38
CA GLN A 588 -31.95 14.82 -11.02
C GLN A 588 -32.16 16.35 -11.01
N ILE A 589 -31.26 17.09 -10.34
CA ILE A 589 -31.38 18.55 -10.19
C ILE A 589 -31.03 19.34 -11.44
N ARG A 590 -30.45 18.68 -12.45
CA ARG A 590 -30.15 19.25 -13.77
C ARG A 590 -31.20 18.87 -14.82
N MET A 591 -32.17 18.01 -14.48
CA MET A 591 -33.30 17.71 -15.37
C MET A 591 -34.18 18.94 -15.62
N GLY A 592 -34.80 18.97 -16.78
CA GLY A 592 -35.61 20.10 -17.19
C GLY A 592 -34.84 21.22 -17.88
N ASN A 593 -35.53 22.28 -18.24
CA ASN A 593 -34.92 23.43 -18.90
C ASN A 593 -34.39 24.46 -17.87
N THR A 594 -33.43 25.27 -18.30
CA THR A 594 -32.80 26.29 -17.45
C THR A 594 -33.84 27.30 -16.89
N LYS A 595 -34.89 27.61 -17.63
CA LYS A 595 -35.95 28.48 -17.14
C LYS A 595 -36.67 27.90 -15.95
N GLN A 596 -37.07 26.64 -16.01
CA GLN A 596 -37.74 25.95 -14.90
C GLN A 596 -36.88 25.97 -13.62
N ARG A 597 -35.57 25.69 -13.75
CA ARG A 597 -34.63 25.70 -12.61
C ARG A 597 -34.44 27.09 -12.01
N VAL A 598 -34.46 28.15 -12.82
CA VAL A 598 -34.44 29.53 -12.32
C VAL A 598 -35.78 29.86 -11.62
N ASP A 599 -36.91 29.44 -12.18
CA ASP A 599 -38.21 29.63 -11.55
C ASP A 599 -38.32 28.89 -10.21
N GLU A 600 -37.78 27.66 -10.10
CA GLU A 600 -37.67 26.89 -8.86
C GLU A 600 -36.78 27.59 -7.82
N PHE A 601 -35.64 28.15 -8.26
CA PHE A 601 -34.78 28.94 -7.35
C PHE A 601 -35.50 30.17 -6.80
N GLU A 602 -36.24 30.88 -7.61
CA GLU A 602 -37.01 32.03 -7.18
C GLU A 602 -38.23 31.63 -6.29
N ALA A 603 -38.69 30.37 -6.43
CA ALA A 603 -39.74 29.82 -5.58
C ALA A 603 -39.28 29.44 -4.17
N LEU A 604 -37.98 29.03 -4.02
CA LEU A 604 -37.36 28.76 -2.73
C LEU A 604 -37.39 29.99 -1.85
#